data_42fc32c35f9cec1d62bb167d310eec2c
#
_entry.id   42fc32c35f9cec1d62bb167d310eec2c
#
_cell.length_a   1.000
_cell.length_b   1.000
_cell.length_c   1.000
_cell.angle_alpha   90.00
_cell.angle_beta   90.00
_cell.angle_gamma   90.00
#
_symmetry.space_group_name_H-M   'P 1'
#
loop_
_entity.id
_entity.type
_entity.pdbx_description
1 polymer ?
#
loop_
_entity_poly.entity_id
_entity_poly.type
_entity_poly.pdbx_seq_one_letter_code
_entity_poly.pdbx_strand_id
1 'polypeptide(L)'
;MKLLNSDIKTKEVLNWEGVHLINYQFSACSMKSRIYLNVKGIAYTSHWINLSTGENFSDWFQGISPRSLVPVLVHDGEVHIESNDILQHLERSFNDNPLIPIGYDDTVTELLQFEDDLHIDIRNITFKFLVPGFLTKVKSIKSKSNSKATLHGKSDLVDDQNRSFWKNFYEQGILNSAAKSSLIRMKAALDEINTNLQNSEFILGTKLSLIDIAWFIYATRLQNAGYPLKKLHPNVHIWYENLFQDERFSKEVKIPMLMKLITKLNLLILKFKKRDIETFLND
;
A
#
# COMPACT_ATOMS: atom_id res chain seq x y z
N MET A 1 -14.08 -2.50 -1.30
CA MET A 1 -15.41 -1.93 -1.67
C MET A 1 -15.82 -2.50 -3.04
N LYS A 2 -17.00 -3.14 -3.14
CA LYS A 2 -17.57 -3.60 -4.41
C LYS A 2 -18.17 -2.41 -5.17
N LEU A 3 -17.85 -2.27 -6.45
CA LEU A 3 -18.46 -1.27 -7.33
C LEU A 3 -19.82 -1.73 -7.85
N LEU A 4 -20.72 -0.77 -8.13
CA LEU A 4 -21.94 -1.07 -8.86
C LEU A 4 -21.64 -1.21 -10.36
N ASN A 5 -22.36 -2.06 -11.05
CA ASN A 5 -22.20 -2.22 -12.50
C ASN A 5 -22.47 -0.92 -13.28
N SER A 6 -23.23 0.03 -12.71
CA SER A 6 -23.45 1.37 -13.25
C SER A 6 -22.21 2.24 -13.22
N ASP A 7 -21.31 2.04 -12.25
CA ASP A 7 -20.07 2.82 -12.12
C ASP A 7 -18.97 2.33 -13.09
N ILE A 8 -19.14 1.12 -13.62
CA ILE A 8 -18.18 0.47 -14.52
C ILE A 8 -18.55 0.79 -15.97
N LYS A 9 -17.68 1.51 -16.67
CA LYS A 9 -17.85 1.87 -18.08
C LYS A 9 -17.22 0.83 -19.01
N THR A 10 -16.11 0.24 -18.63
CA THR A 10 -15.39 -0.82 -19.36
C THR A 10 -16.07 -2.16 -19.07
N LYS A 11 -17.15 -2.44 -19.83
CA LYS A 11 -18.08 -3.55 -19.57
C LYS A 11 -17.49 -4.94 -19.76
N GLU A 12 -16.42 -5.09 -20.53
CA GLU A 12 -15.79 -6.38 -20.80
C GLU A 12 -15.36 -7.10 -19.52
N VAL A 13 -14.93 -6.34 -18.48
CA VAL A 13 -14.46 -6.93 -17.21
C VAL A 13 -15.59 -7.62 -16.44
N LEU A 14 -16.84 -7.28 -16.71
CA LEU A 14 -18.01 -7.90 -16.10
C LEU A 14 -18.26 -9.35 -16.60
N ASN A 15 -17.54 -9.74 -17.66
CA ASN A 15 -17.60 -11.10 -18.22
C ASN A 15 -16.34 -11.93 -17.90
N TRP A 16 -15.44 -11.39 -17.08
CA TRP A 16 -14.24 -12.13 -16.67
C TRP A 16 -14.58 -13.18 -15.63
N GLU A 17 -14.10 -14.40 -15.84
CA GLU A 17 -14.28 -15.53 -14.93
C GLU A 17 -13.02 -15.77 -14.10
N GLY A 18 -13.18 -16.15 -12.82
CA GLY A 18 -12.09 -16.37 -11.90
C GLY A 18 -11.57 -15.07 -11.29
N VAL A 19 -10.32 -15.12 -10.81
CA VAL A 19 -9.67 -14.01 -10.10
C VAL A 19 -8.73 -13.26 -11.02
N HIS A 20 -8.98 -11.98 -11.23
CA HIS A 20 -8.12 -11.07 -11.99
C HIS A 20 -7.69 -9.90 -11.11
N LEU A 21 -6.40 -9.58 -11.11
CA LEU A 21 -5.84 -8.45 -10.37
C LEU A 21 -5.22 -7.44 -11.33
N ILE A 22 -5.83 -6.25 -11.43
CA ILE A 22 -5.25 -5.11 -12.15
C ILE A 22 -4.38 -4.35 -11.16
N ASN A 23 -3.08 -4.26 -11.43
CA ASN A 23 -2.12 -3.85 -10.43
C ASN A 23 -0.86 -3.20 -11.00
N TYR A 24 -0.04 -2.63 -10.11
CA TYR A 24 1.27 -2.07 -10.45
C TYR A 24 2.36 -2.61 -9.53
N GLN A 25 3.51 -2.96 -10.11
CA GLN A 25 4.62 -3.62 -9.43
C GLN A 25 5.06 -2.90 -8.14
N PHE A 26 5.16 -1.57 -8.17
CA PHE A 26 5.66 -0.77 -7.04
C PHE A 26 4.57 -0.13 -6.18
N SER A 27 3.30 -0.45 -6.42
CA SER A 27 2.20 -0.01 -5.54
C SER A 27 2.18 -0.83 -4.25
N ALA A 28 2.25 -0.18 -3.11
CA ALA A 28 2.13 -0.81 -1.78
C ALA A 28 0.84 -1.62 -1.66
N CYS A 29 -0.30 -1.01 -2.03
CA CYS A 29 -1.60 -1.67 -2.00
C CYS A 29 -1.69 -2.88 -2.95
N SER A 30 -1.06 -2.79 -4.15
CA SER A 30 -0.99 -3.93 -5.06
C SER A 30 -0.11 -5.07 -4.52
N MET A 31 1.02 -4.74 -3.88
CA MET A 31 1.87 -5.73 -3.20
C MET A 31 1.10 -6.46 -2.11
N LYS A 32 0.31 -5.74 -1.29
CA LYS A 32 -0.56 -6.31 -0.26
C LYS A 32 -1.48 -7.38 -0.85
N SER A 33 -2.21 -7.06 -1.93
CA SER A 33 -3.11 -8.01 -2.59
C SER A 33 -2.38 -9.21 -3.19
N ARG A 34 -1.21 -9.01 -3.82
CA ARG A 34 -0.41 -10.13 -4.36
C ARG A 34 0.13 -11.05 -3.28
N ILE A 35 0.62 -10.50 -2.16
CA ILE A 35 1.07 -11.31 -1.02
C ILE A 35 -0.08 -12.15 -0.50
N TYR A 36 -1.26 -11.57 -0.33
CA TYR A 36 -2.44 -12.31 0.10
C TYR A 36 -2.74 -13.50 -0.82
N LEU A 37 -2.82 -13.25 -2.13
CA LEU A 37 -3.09 -14.29 -3.13
C LEU A 37 -2.02 -15.40 -3.09
N ASN A 38 -0.73 -15.04 -2.92
CA ASN A 38 0.35 -16.00 -2.77
C ASN A 38 0.23 -16.83 -1.48
N VAL A 39 -0.08 -16.19 -0.34
CA VAL A 39 -0.23 -16.86 0.95
C VAL A 39 -1.37 -17.87 0.93
N LYS A 40 -2.48 -17.50 0.31
CA LYS A 40 -3.66 -18.38 0.15
C LYS A 40 -3.50 -19.40 -0.99
N GLY A 41 -2.47 -19.29 -1.83
CA GLY A 41 -2.31 -20.17 -2.99
C GLY A 41 -3.40 -19.99 -4.06
N ILE A 42 -4.02 -18.81 -4.12
CA ILE A 42 -5.09 -18.52 -5.07
C ILE A 42 -4.48 -18.20 -6.44
N ALA A 43 -4.88 -18.97 -7.46
CA ALA A 43 -4.51 -18.67 -8.84
C ALA A 43 -5.25 -17.43 -9.32
N TYR A 44 -4.54 -16.54 -10.02
CA TYR A 44 -5.12 -15.31 -10.56
C TYR A 44 -4.44 -14.87 -11.85
N THR A 45 -5.16 -14.12 -12.68
CA THR A 45 -4.64 -13.46 -13.86
C THR A 45 -4.19 -12.03 -13.49
N SER A 46 -2.92 -11.72 -13.73
CA SER A 46 -2.36 -10.40 -13.41
C SER A 46 -2.42 -9.49 -14.64
N HIS A 47 -3.02 -8.29 -14.47
CA HIS A 47 -3.05 -7.22 -15.46
C HIS A 47 -2.23 -6.04 -14.95
N TRP A 48 -1.13 -5.75 -15.66
CA TRP A 48 -0.20 -4.70 -15.26
C TRP A 48 -0.63 -3.33 -15.81
N ILE A 49 -0.68 -2.34 -14.94
CA ILE A 49 -0.92 -0.92 -15.28
C ILE A 49 0.31 -0.11 -14.89
N ASN A 50 0.92 0.57 -15.85
CA ASN A 50 2.11 1.36 -15.59
C ASN A 50 1.76 2.77 -15.09
N LEU A 51 1.82 2.95 -13.78
CA LEU A 51 1.58 4.26 -13.14
C LEU A 51 2.64 5.31 -13.51
N SER A 52 3.84 4.89 -13.93
CA SER A 52 4.90 5.84 -14.31
C SER A 52 4.64 6.52 -15.64
N THR A 53 3.91 5.85 -16.54
CA THR A 53 3.48 6.41 -17.84
C THR A 53 2.12 7.08 -17.79
N GLY A 54 1.40 6.95 -16.67
CA GLY A 54 0.05 7.48 -16.49
C GLY A 54 -1.03 6.61 -17.15
N GLU A 55 -0.77 5.32 -17.36
CA GLU A 55 -1.72 4.38 -17.96
C GLU A 55 -3.00 4.22 -17.12
N ASN A 56 -2.91 4.45 -15.81
CA ASN A 56 -4.07 4.51 -14.93
C ASN A 56 -5.06 5.67 -15.24
N PHE A 57 -4.68 6.59 -16.12
CA PHE A 57 -5.55 7.66 -16.62
C PHE A 57 -6.08 7.36 -18.03
N SER A 58 -5.86 6.15 -18.57
CA SER A 58 -6.50 5.72 -19.81
C SER A 58 -8.02 5.56 -19.63
N ASP A 59 -8.78 5.80 -20.68
CA ASP A 59 -10.26 5.63 -20.67
C ASP A 59 -10.63 4.20 -20.29
N TRP A 60 -9.84 3.22 -20.73
CA TRP A 60 -10.03 1.81 -20.39
C TRP A 60 -9.97 1.59 -18.89
N PHE A 61 -8.88 2.03 -18.24
CA PHE A 61 -8.72 1.80 -16.81
C PHE A 61 -9.64 2.67 -15.96
N GLN A 62 -9.87 3.94 -16.34
CA GLN A 62 -10.84 4.80 -15.66
C GLN A 62 -12.27 4.27 -15.77
N GLY A 63 -12.55 3.52 -16.84
CA GLY A 63 -13.83 2.82 -17.01
C GLY A 63 -14.02 1.64 -16.06
N ILE A 64 -12.94 1.13 -15.43
CA ILE A 64 -12.98 0.07 -14.41
C ILE A 64 -12.86 0.68 -13.01
N SER A 65 -11.88 1.56 -12.83
CA SER A 65 -11.56 2.23 -11.56
C SER A 65 -11.74 3.74 -11.69
N PRO A 66 -12.88 4.30 -11.33
CA PRO A 66 -13.12 5.73 -11.42
C PRO A 66 -12.09 6.58 -10.66
N ARG A 67 -11.54 6.05 -9.57
CA ARG A 67 -10.45 6.68 -8.78
C ARG A 67 -9.09 6.66 -9.48
N SER A 68 -8.93 5.93 -10.58
CA SER A 68 -7.64 5.74 -11.26
C SER A 68 -6.56 5.16 -10.34
N LEU A 69 -6.94 4.37 -9.34
CA LEU A 69 -6.05 3.75 -8.35
C LEU A 69 -5.96 2.24 -8.57
N VAL A 70 -4.82 1.68 -8.19
CA VAL A 70 -4.58 0.24 -8.13
C VAL A 70 -4.31 -0.17 -6.67
N PRO A 71 -4.66 -1.41 -6.29
CA PRO A 71 -5.18 -2.51 -7.09
C PRO A 71 -6.67 -2.39 -7.40
N VAL A 72 -7.11 -3.10 -8.46
CA VAL A 72 -8.50 -3.44 -8.69
C VAL A 72 -8.58 -4.96 -8.83
N LEU A 73 -9.49 -5.57 -8.10
CA LEU A 73 -9.82 -6.99 -8.23
C LEU A 73 -11.09 -7.13 -9.07
N VAL A 74 -11.04 -8.03 -10.04
CA VAL A 74 -12.26 -8.54 -10.69
C VAL A 74 -12.36 -10.03 -10.34
N HIS A 75 -13.45 -10.42 -9.69
CA HIS A 75 -13.71 -11.79 -9.29
C HIS A 75 -15.08 -12.21 -9.82
N ASP A 76 -15.09 -13.09 -10.82
CA ASP A 76 -16.28 -13.55 -11.52
C ASP A 76 -17.19 -12.38 -11.98
N GLY A 77 -16.57 -11.36 -12.62
CA GLY A 77 -17.24 -10.17 -13.11
C GLY A 77 -17.60 -9.12 -12.03
N GLU A 78 -17.34 -9.39 -10.76
CA GLU A 78 -17.51 -8.41 -9.68
C GLU A 78 -16.26 -7.59 -9.50
N VAL A 79 -16.38 -6.26 -9.57
CA VAL A 79 -15.24 -5.33 -9.45
C VAL A 79 -15.13 -4.80 -8.03
N HIS A 80 -13.95 -4.98 -7.44
CA HIS A 80 -13.61 -4.52 -6.09
C HIS A 80 -12.41 -3.58 -6.12
N ILE A 81 -12.51 -2.50 -5.38
CA ILE A 81 -11.43 -1.53 -5.15
C ILE A 81 -11.13 -1.44 -3.65
N GLU A 82 -10.09 -0.70 -3.25
CA GLU A 82 -9.51 -0.60 -1.92
C GLU A 82 -8.88 -1.92 -1.45
N SER A 83 -7.58 -1.85 -1.18
CA SER A 83 -6.79 -3.08 -0.93
C SER A 83 -7.26 -3.88 0.28
N ASN A 84 -7.68 -3.21 1.37
CA ASN A 84 -8.17 -3.88 2.57
C ASN A 84 -9.54 -4.54 2.33
N ASP A 85 -10.43 -3.87 1.59
CA ASP A 85 -11.71 -4.46 1.18
C ASP A 85 -11.52 -5.64 0.23
N ILE A 86 -10.52 -5.57 -0.67
CA ILE A 86 -10.14 -6.68 -1.54
C ILE A 86 -9.69 -7.89 -0.71
N LEU A 87 -8.81 -7.69 0.28
CA LEU A 87 -8.38 -8.77 1.15
C LEU A 87 -9.55 -9.41 1.90
N GLN A 88 -10.44 -8.61 2.48
CA GLN A 88 -11.62 -9.10 3.19
C GLN A 88 -12.61 -9.81 2.28
N HIS A 89 -12.79 -9.34 1.02
CA HIS A 89 -13.63 -10.02 0.04
C HIS A 89 -13.06 -11.39 -0.31
N LEU A 90 -11.77 -11.46 -0.61
CA LEU A 90 -11.09 -12.72 -0.94
C LEU A 90 -11.11 -13.69 0.25
N GLU A 91 -10.94 -13.21 1.48
CA GLU A 91 -10.98 -14.04 2.68
C GLU A 91 -12.36 -14.69 2.90
N ARG A 92 -13.44 -13.94 2.62
CA ARG A 92 -14.81 -14.50 2.65
C ARG A 92 -15.08 -15.48 1.51
N SER A 93 -14.48 -15.26 0.34
CA SER A 93 -14.69 -16.10 -0.86
C SER A 93 -13.85 -17.39 -0.81
N PHE A 94 -12.67 -17.34 -0.19
CA PHE A 94 -11.70 -18.44 -0.10
C PHE A 94 -11.38 -18.71 1.38
N ASN A 95 -12.30 -19.38 2.06
CA ASN A 95 -12.29 -19.58 3.51
C ASN A 95 -11.38 -20.72 4.00
N ASP A 96 -10.72 -21.44 3.10
CA ASP A 96 -9.71 -22.44 3.48
C ASP A 96 -8.51 -21.75 4.12
N ASN A 97 -8.05 -22.26 5.29
CA ASN A 97 -6.95 -21.67 6.07
C ASN A 97 -7.15 -20.17 6.35
N PRO A 98 -8.14 -19.81 7.17
CA PRO A 98 -8.52 -18.41 7.38
C PRO A 98 -7.36 -17.60 8.00
N LEU A 99 -7.18 -16.37 7.47
CA LEU A 99 -6.24 -15.38 7.97
C LEU A 99 -6.91 -14.37 8.91
N ILE A 100 -8.19 -14.54 9.18
CA ILE A 100 -8.91 -13.89 10.27
C ILE A 100 -9.10 -14.94 11.37
N PRO A 101 -8.49 -14.77 12.57
CA PRO A 101 -8.71 -15.69 13.67
C PRO A 101 -10.19 -15.72 14.09
N ILE A 102 -10.68 -16.87 14.52
CA ILE A 102 -12.09 -17.04 14.93
C ILE A 102 -12.43 -16.02 16.02
N GLY A 103 -13.50 -15.25 15.83
CA GLY A 103 -13.97 -14.22 16.75
C GLY A 103 -13.20 -12.88 16.68
N TYR A 104 -12.31 -12.70 15.69
CA TYR A 104 -11.55 -11.47 15.51
C TYR A 104 -12.03 -10.63 14.31
N ASP A 105 -13.19 -10.92 13.74
CA ASP A 105 -13.66 -10.24 12.51
C ASP A 105 -13.73 -8.73 12.69
N ASP A 106 -14.36 -8.26 13.79
CA ASP A 106 -14.47 -6.82 14.10
C ASP A 106 -13.09 -6.23 14.39
N THR A 107 -12.27 -6.91 15.20
CA THR A 107 -10.91 -6.47 15.54
C THR A 107 -10.04 -6.32 14.27
N VAL A 108 -10.09 -7.31 13.38
CA VAL A 108 -9.32 -7.24 12.12
C VAL A 108 -9.83 -6.10 11.24
N THR A 109 -11.14 -5.88 11.20
CA THR A 109 -11.73 -4.76 10.44
C THR A 109 -11.26 -3.41 10.99
N GLU A 110 -11.28 -3.22 12.31
CA GLU A 110 -10.80 -2.01 12.97
C GLU A 110 -9.30 -1.78 12.74
N LEU A 111 -8.48 -2.83 12.85
CA LEU A 111 -7.03 -2.73 12.65
C LEU A 111 -6.65 -2.48 11.18
N LEU A 112 -7.39 -3.03 10.22
CA LEU A 112 -7.23 -2.72 8.80
C LEU A 112 -7.63 -1.28 8.50
N GLN A 113 -8.69 -0.76 9.14
CA GLN A 113 -9.07 0.64 9.03
C GLN A 113 -7.99 1.55 9.63
N PHE A 114 -7.46 1.21 10.80
CA PHE A 114 -6.35 1.94 11.42
C PHE A 114 -5.10 1.99 10.52
N GLU A 115 -4.76 0.87 9.87
CA GLU A 115 -3.66 0.83 8.89
C GLU A 115 -3.97 1.75 7.69
N ASP A 116 -5.20 1.76 7.21
CA ASP A 116 -5.61 2.60 6.08
C ASP A 116 -5.59 4.10 6.43
N ASP A 117 -5.96 4.46 7.64
CA ASP A 117 -5.87 5.84 8.16
C ASP A 117 -4.44 6.38 8.17
N LEU A 118 -3.44 5.49 8.25
CA LEU A 118 -2.01 5.83 8.16
C LEU A 118 -1.48 5.85 6.71
N HIS A 119 -2.35 5.63 5.72
CA HIS A 119 -1.92 5.56 4.31
C HIS A 119 -1.27 6.86 3.81
N ILE A 120 -1.77 8.01 4.23
CA ILE A 120 -1.15 9.32 3.90
C ILE A 120 0.21 9.44 4.58
N ASP A 121 0.40 8.89 5.78
CA ASP A 121 1.64 8.97 6.51
C ASP A 121 2.75 8.15 5.84
N ILE A 122 2.45 6.90 5.50
CA ILE A 122 3.43 6.07 4.77
C ILE A 122 3.72 6.65 3.37
N ARG A 123 2.77 7.32 2.74
CA ARG A 123 2.95 8.02 1.47
C ARG A 123 3.89 9.22 1.64
N ASN A 124 3.69 10.05 2.66
CA ASN A 124 4.57 11.18 2.99
C ASN A 124 6.00 10.71 3.23
N ILE A 125 6.20 9.66 4.04
CA ILE A 125 7.52 9.10 4.33
C ILE A 125 8.17 8.55 3.06
N THR A 126 7.42 7.79 2.26
CA THR A 126 7.90 7.22 1.00
C THR A 126 8.40 8.30 0.05
N PHE A 127 7.62 9.34 -0.21
CA PHE A 127 8.00 10.38 -1.16
C PHE A 127 8.98 11.40 -0.61
N LYS A 128 9.11 11.50 0.70
CA LYS A 128 10.13 12.37 1.33
C LYS A 128 11.51 11.72 1.35
N PHE A 129 11.61 10.43 1.70
CA PHE A 129 12.88 9.79 2.02
C PHE A 129 13.27 8.68 1.06
N LEU A 130 12.31 7.88 0.58
CA LEU A 130 12.60 6.70 -0.25
C LEU A 130 12.74 7.04 -1.73
N VAL A 131 11.84 7.86 -2.29
CA VAL A 131 11.83 8.17 -3.72
C VAL A 131 12.65 9.42 -4.01
N PRO A 132 13.76 9.32 -4.77
CA PRO A 132 14.56 10.49 -5.13
C PRO A 132 13.74 11.54 -5.89
N GLY A 133 13.91 12.82 -5.53
CA GLY A 133 13.11 13.93 -6.05
C GLY A 133 13.13 14.07 -7.59
N PHE A 134 14.22 13.64 -8.26
CA PHE A 134 14.31 13.69 -9.72
C PHE A 134 13.35 12.67 -10.39
N LEU A 135 13.03 11.56 -9.72
CA LEU A 135 12.07 10.57 -10.23
C LEU A 135 10.61 11.03 -10.08
N THR A 136 10.35 11.98 -9.21
CA THR A 136 9.00 12.48 -8.95
C THR A 136 8.59 13.62 -9.91
N LYS A 137 9.55 14.36 -10.45
CA LYS A 137 9.28 15.49 -11.38
C LYS A 137 8.63 15.07 -12.70
N VAL A 138 8.84 13.82 -13.13
CA VAL A 138 8.30 13.29 -14.40
C VAL A 138 6.78 13.09 -14.33
N LYS A 139 6.20 12.88 -13.14
CA LYS A 139 4.77 12.63 -12.98
C LYS A 139 3.88 13.88 -13.08
N SER A 140 4.44 15.08 -12.86
CA SER A 140 3.66 16.33 -12.86
C SER A 140 3.00 16.66 -14.20
N ILE A 141 3.50 16.10 -15.29
CA ILE A 141 3.07 16.47 -16.66
C ILE A 141 1.80 15.74 -17.10
N LYS A 142 1.47 14.59 -16.50
CA LYS A 142 0.38 13.70 -16.96
C LYS A 142 -0.86 13.64 -16.06
N SER A 143 -0.86 14.27 -14.89
CA SER A 143 -2.01 14.32 -13.96
C SER A 143 -3.15 15.25 -14.44
N LYS A 144 -3.36 15.37 -15.72
CA LYS A 144 -4.39 16.26 -16.31
C LYS A 144 -5.74 15.59 -16.54
N SER A 145 -6.09 14.53 -15.84
CA SER A 145 -7.48 14.09 -15.85
C SER A 145 -8.33 15.08 -15.08
N ASN A 146 -9.06 15.94 -15.81
CA ASN A 146 -9.97 16.93 -15.25
C ASN A 146 -11.30 16.31 -14.76
N SER A 147 -11.54 15.02 -14.99
CA SER A 147 -12.78 14.37 -14.58
C SER A 147 -12.65 13.93 -13.12
N LYS A 148 -13.54 14.44 -12.27
CA LYS A 148 -13.70 13.95 -10.90
C LYS A 148 -14.35 12.57 -10.94
N ALA A 149 -13.87 11.66 -10.08
CA ALA A 149 -14.52 10.38 -9.92
C ALA A 149 -15.89 10.55 -9.28
N THR A 150 -16.86 9.85 -9.82
CA THR A 150 -18.18 9.69 -9.20
C THR A 150 -18.38 8.22 -8.90
N LEU A 151 -18.76 7.90 -7.67
CA LEU A 151 -19.15 6.58 -7.24
C LEU A 151 -20.58 6.62 -6.73
N HIS A 152 -21.38 5.68 -7.15
CA HIS A 152 -22.81 5.65 -6.79
C HIS A 152 -23.53 6.95 -7.13
N GLY A 153 -23.13 7.62 -8.22
CA GLY A 153 -23.69 8.91 -8.66
C GLY A 153 -23.30 10.12 -7.80
N LYS A 154 -22.37 9.98 -6.84
CA LYS A 154 -21.91 11.04 -5.95
C LYS A 154 -20.43 11.35 -6.17
N SER A 155 -20.01 12.58 -5.86
CA SER A 155 -18.60 12.95 -5.80
C SER A 155 -17.86 12.11 -4.75
N ASP A 156 -16.67 11.63 -5.09
CA ASP A 156 -15.89 10.72 -4.24
C ASP A 156 -14.84 11.51 -3.45
N LEU A 157 -15.00 11.53 -2.13
CA LEU A 157 -14.10 12.23 -1.22
C LEU A 157 -12.66 11.66 -1.23
N VAL A 158 -12.51 10.34 -1.44
CA VAL A 158 -11.18 9.70 -1.50
C VAL A 158 -10.43 10.14 -2.76
N ASP A 159 -11.14 10.27 -3.90
CA ASP A 159 -10.55 10.83 -5.13
C ASP A 159 -10.14 12.29 -4.93
N ASP A 160 -10.98 13.12 -4.30
CA ASP A 160 -10.68 14.53 -4.03
C ASP A 160 -9.43 14.65 -3.10
N GLN A 161 -9.33 13.83 -2.06
CA GLN A 161 -8.16 13.78 -1.17
C GLN A 161 -6.89 13.35 -1.91
N ASN A 162 -6.98 12.30 -2.74
CA ASN A 162 -5.86 11.80 -3.53
C ASN A 162 -5.37 12.85 -4.54
N ARG A 163 -6.27 13.53 -5.24
CA ARG A 163 -5.94 14.63 -6.16
C ARG A 163 -5.26 15.78 -5.44
N SER A 164 -5.81 16.18 -4.28
CA SER A 164 -5.24 17.23 -3.44
C SER A 164 -3.84 16.88 -2.97
N PHE A 165 -3.61 15.64 -2.54
CA PHE A 165 -2.28 15.15 -2.18
C PHE A 165 -1.29 15.33 -3.34
N TRP A 166 -1.63 14.83 -4.54
CA TRP A 166 -0.72 14.91 -5.69
C TRP A 166 -0.49 16.32 -6.15
N LYS A 167 -1.52 17.18 -6.16
CA LYS A 167 -1.37 18.60 -6.47
C LYS A 167 -0.36 19.26 -5.54
N ASN A 168 -0.57 19.15 -4.24
CA ASN A 168 0.33 19.72 -3.23
C ASN A 168 1.75 19.16 -3.35
N PHE A 169 1.88 17.86 -3.58
CA PHE A 169 3.18 17.21 -3.76
C PHE A 169 3.93 17.75 -4.98
N TYR A 170 3.26 18.00 -6.10
CA TYR A 170 3.91 18.55 -7.30
C TYR A 170 4.26 20.02 -7.16
N GLU A 171 3.48 20.79 -6.43
CA GLU A 171 3.70 22.23 -6.22
C GLU A 171 4.84 22.49 -5.22
N GLN A 172 4.91 21.78 -4.12
CA GLN A 172 5.80 22.09 -2.99
C GLN A 172 6.55 20.88 -2.42
N GLY A 173 6.31 19.67 -2.90
CA GLY A 173 6.85 18.43 -2.34
C GLY A 173 6.24 18.10 -0.97
N ILE A 174 6.86 17.16 -0.24
CA ILE A 174 6.45 16.86 1.13
C ILE A 174 7.12 17.84 2.09
N LEU A 175 6.31 18.62 2.79
CA LEU A 175 6.77 19.57 3.82
C LEU A 175 7.45 18.82 4.98
N ASN A 176 8.43 19.46 5.62
CA ASN A 176 9.13 18.88 6.77
C ASN A 176 8.17 18.62 7.94
N SER A 177 7.26 19.55 8.20
CA SER A 177 6.24 19.38 9.24
C SER A 177 5.33 18.17 8.99
N ALA A 178 4.87 17.99 7.75
CA ALA A 178 4.05 16.83 7.37
C ALA A 178 4.83 15.51 7.53
N ALA A 179 6.09 15.48 7.08
CA ALA A 179 6.95 14.31 7.26
C ALA A 179 7.19 13.97 8.74
N LYS A 180 7.45 15.00 9.57
CA LYS A 180 7.65 14.83 11.02
C LYS A 180 6.39 14.30 11.70
N SER A 181 5.21 14.88 11.44
CA SER A 181 3.92 14.40 11.97
C SER A 181 3.65 12.96 11.55
N SER A 182 3.94 12.62 10.28
CA SER A 182 3.78 11.25 9.78
C SER A 182 4.72 10.25 10.47
N LEU A 183 5.97 10.63 10.72
CA LEU A 183 6.92 9.79 11.46
C LEU A 183 6.48 9.56 12.91
N ILE A 184 5.95 10.57 13.58
CA ILE A 184 5.45 10.47 14.95
C ILE A 184 4.27 9.49 15.02
N ARG A 185 3.28 9.63 14.13
CA ARG A 185 2.11 8.73 14.09
C ARG A 185 2.52 7.30 13.75
N MET A 186 3.40 7.13 12.76
CA MET A 186 3.88 5.80 12.37
C MET A 186 4.70 5.15 13.47
N LYS A 187 5.52 5.94 14.20
CA LYS A 187 6.26 5.45 15.37
C LYS A 187 5.31 4.96 16.46
N ALA A 188 4.28 5.74 16.80
CA ALA A 188 3.30 5.35 17.82
C ALA A 188 2.58 4.03 17.47
N ALA A 189 2.17 3.87 16.21
CA ALA A 189 1.57 2.62 15.73
C ALA A 189 2.55 1.42 15.82
N LEU A 190 3.81 1.65 15.48
CA LEU A 190 4.84 0.61 15.61
C LEU A 190 5.20 0.30 17.07
N ASP A 191 5.10 1.25 18.01
CA ASP A 191 5.28 1.01 19.45
C ASP A 191 4.22 0.02 19.97
N GLU A 192 2.95 0.14 19.55
CA GLU A 192 1.89 -0.81 19.87
C GLU A 192 2.16 -2.21 19.29
N ILE A 193 2.47 -2.29 17.99
CA ILE A 193 2.78 -3.56 17.32
C ILE A 193 4.00 -4.21 17.97
N ASN A 194 5.03 -3.44 18.31
CA ASN A 194 6.23 -3.95 18.98
C ASN A 194 5.93 -4.55 20.35
N THR A 195 4.96 -3.97 21.05
CA THR A 195 4.48 -4.51 22.34
C THR A 195 3.73 -5.83 22.15
N ASN A 196 2.82 -5.89 21.19
CA ASN A 196 2.06 -7.11 20.90
C ASN A 196 2.98 -8.28 20.48
N LEU A 197 4.04 -7.98 19.74
CA LEU A 197 5.03 -8.97 19.28
C LEU A 197 6.04 -9.41 20.35
N GLN A 198 5.98 -8.91 21.60
CA GLN A 198 6.87 -9.37 22.67
C GLN A 198 6.68 -10.84 23.01
N ASN A 199 5.43 -11.32 22.94
CA ASN A 199 5.06 -12.67 23.33
C ASN A 199 4.31 -13.41 22.23
N SER A 200 4.38 -12.91 20.99
CA SER A 200 3.62 -13.44 19.86
C SER A 200 4.50 -13.49 18.61
N GLU A 201 4.30 -14.52 17.80
CA GLU A 201 4.98 -14.68 16.51
C GLU A 201 4.43 -13.70 15.45
N PHE A 202 3.13 -13.42 15.50
CA PHE A 202 2.41 -12.53 14.61
C PHE A 202 1.63 -11.47 15.39
N ILE A 203 1.17 -10.42 14.72
CA ILE A 203 0.55 -9.25 15.37
C ILE A 203 -0.69 -9.62 16.20
N LEU A 204 -1.46 -10.62 15.77
CA LEU A 204 -2.66 -11.11 16.47
C LEU A 204 -2.45 -12.45 17.19
N GLY A 205 -1.21 -12.89 17.44
CA GLY A 205 -0.91 -14.10 18.20
C GLY A 205 0.03 -15.08 17.49
N THR A 206 -0.34 -16.36 17.46
CA THR A 206 0.55 -17.45 16.98
C THR A 206 0.36 -17.81 15.51
N LYS A 207 -0.61 -17.20 14.82
CA LYS A 207 -0.91 -17.49 13.42
C LYS A 207 -0.88 -16.22 12.58
N LEU A 208 -0.38 -16.37 11.35
CA LEU A 208 -0.40 -15.31 10.35
C LEU A 208 -1.83 -14.80 10.14
N SER A 209 -2.00 -13.50 10.05
CA SER A 209 -3.28 -12.82 9.86
C SER A 209 -3.24 -11.81 8.71
N LEU A 210 -4.40 -11.27 8.32
CA LEU A 210 -4.50 -10.17 7.35
C LEU A 210 -3.71 -8.94 7.81
N ILE A 211 -3.64 -8.73 9.13
CA ILE A 211 -2.94 -7.58 9.72
C ILE A 211 -1.43 -7.67 9.47
N ASP A 212 -0.86 -8.88 9.55
CA ASP A 212 0.55 -9.09 9.24
C ASP A 212 0.86 -8.76 7.77
N ILE A 213 -0.01 -9.13 6.85
CA ILE A 213 0.15 -8.81 5.42
C ILE A 213 0.11 -7.30 5.20
N ALA A 214 -0.84 -6.60 5.83
CA ALA A 214 -1.00 -5.16 5.70
C ALA A 214 0.23 -4.40 6.24
N TRP A 215 0.64 -4.72 7.47
CA TRP A 215 1.75 -4.05 8.14
C TRP A 215 3.13 -4.43 7.60
N PHE A 216 3.30 -5.63 7.01
CA PHE A 216 4.54 -6.00 6.35
C PHE A 216 4.91 -5.01 5.22
N ILE A 217 3.93 -4.52 4.48
CA ILE A 217 4.16 -3.54 3.41
C ILE A 217 4.63 -2.20 3.99
N TYR A 218 4.03 -1.75 5.10
CA TYR A 218 4.44 -0.51 5.76
C TYR A 218 5.82 -0.63 6.38
N ALA A 219 6.12 -1.75 7.06
CA ALA A 219 7.45 -2.05 7.57
C ALA A 219 8.49 -2.07 6.45
N THR A 220 8.18 -2.68 5.31
CA THR A 220 9.05 -2.67 4.11
C THR A 220 9.33 -1.25 3.61
N ARG A 221 8.31 -0.39 3.53
CA ARG A 221 8.46 1.01 3.10
C ARG A 221 9.34 1.80 4.07
N LEU A 222 9.11 1.64 5.36
CA LEU A 222 9.88 2.29 6.42
C LEU A 222 11.34 1.84 6.42
N GLN A 223 11.57 0.53 6.36
CA GLN A 223 12.92 -0.05 6.28
C GLN A 223 13.68 0.50 5.07
N ASN A 224 13.04 0.51 3.90
CA ASN A 224 13.64 1.02 2.66
C ASN A 224 13.84 2.55 2.68
N ALA A 225 13.06 3.29 3.47
CA ALA A 225 13.22 4.74 3.68
C ALA A 225 14.31 5.09 4.71
N GLY A 226 14.92 4.09 5.34
CA GLY A 226 15.97 4.29 6.35
C GLY A 226 15.45 4.49 7.77
N TYR A 227 14.20 4.07 8.05
CA TYR A 227 13.68 4.07 9.41
C TYR A 227 14.44 3.05 10.27
N PRO A 228 14.93 3.41 11.46
CA PRO A 228 15.78 2.55 12.28
C PRO A 228 14.96 1.48 13.05
N LEU A 229 14.28 0.60 12.30
CA LEU A 229 13.33 -0.38 12.82
C LEU A 229 13.95 -1.26 13.92
N LYS A 230 15.15 -1.80 13.67
CA LYS A 230 15.86 -2.65 14.64
C LYS A 230 16.16 -1.93 15.96
N LYS A 231 16.45 -0.64 15.90
CA LYS A 231 16.83 0.17 17.09
C LYS A 231 15.59 0.55 17.92
N LEU A 232 14.51 0.95 17.24
CA LEU A 232 13.32 1.48 17.91
C LEU A 232 12.27 0.42 18.23
N HIS A 233 12.14 -0.60 17.36
CA HIS A 233 11.10 -1.62 17.45
C HIS A 233 11.69 -3.02 17.18
N PRO A 234 12.50 -3.57 18.10
CA PRO A 234 13.25 -4.82 17.86
C PRO A 234 12.35 -6.01 17.55
N ASN A 235 11.16 -6.11 18.18
CA ASN A 235 10.23 -7.22 17.92
C ASN A 235 9.59 -7.10 16.53
N VAL A 236 9.22 -5.88 16.11
CA VAL A 236 8.75 -5.63 14.73
C VAL A 236 9.86 -5.95 13.71
N HIS A 237 11.11 -5.66 14.03
CA HIS A 237 12.22 -6.02 13.15
C HIS A 237 12.37 -7.53 13.00
N ILE A 238 12.30 -8.30 14.11
CA ILE A 238 12.37 -9.77 14.08
C ILE A 238 11.20 -10.33 13.27
N TRP A 239 9.97 -9.89 13.55
CA TRP A 239 8.78 -10.28 12.81
C TRP A 239 8.91 -9.98 11.30
N TYR A 240 9.38 -8.78 10.95
CA TYR A 240 9.61 -8.37 9.57
C TYR A 240 10.63 -9.27 8.86
N GLU A 241 11.78 -9.55 9.48
CA GLU A 241 12.81 -10.41 8.92
C GLU A 241 12.31 -11.85 8.73
N ASN A 242 11.52 -12.38 9.68
CA ASN A 242 10.90 -13.70 9.56
C ASN A 242 9.95 -13.78 8.35
N LEU A 243 9.06 -12.80 8.19
CA LEU A 243 8.18 -12.73 7.01
C LEU A 243 8.96 -12.52 5.71
N PHE A 244 10.06 -11.76 5.75
CA PHE A 244 10.90 -11.52 4.58
C PHE A 244 11.65 -12.79 4.12
N GLN A 245 11.87 -13.78 4.98
CA GLN A 245 12.41 -15.09 4.59
C GLN A 245 11.39 -15.93 3.82
N ASP A 246 10.10 -15.66 3.99
CA ASP A 246 9.06 -16.35 3.23
C ASP A 246 8.99 -15.78 1.81
N GLU A 247 9.18 -16.64 0.81
CA GLU A 247 9.17 -16.25 -0.59
C GLU A 247 7.82 -15.67 -1.05
N ARG A 248 6.71 -16.09 -0.41
CA ARG A 248 5.37 -15.56 -0.70
C ARG A 248 5.27 -14.06 -0.42
N PHE A 249 6.09 -13.53 0.51
CA PHE A 249 6.23 -12.13 0.84
C PHE A 249 7.37 -11.46 0.08
N SER A 250 8.58 -12.02 0.18
CA SER A 250 9.78 -11.34 -0.28
C SER A 250 9.82 -11.12 -1.80
N LYS A 251 9.27 -12.04 -2.60
CA LYS A 251 9.23 -11.86 -4.08
C LYS A 251 8.45 -10.62 -4.51
N GLU A 252 7.44 -10.21 -3.74
CA GLU A 252 6.57 -9.09 -4.08
C GLU A 252 7.20 -7.72 -3.75
N VAL A 253 8.12 -7.69 -2.80
CA VAL A 253 8.76 -6.45 -2.33
C VAL A 253 10.21 -6.29 -2.83
N LYS A 254 10.73 -7.27 -3.56
CA LYS A 254 12.06 -7.17 -4.19
C LYS A 254 12.09 -6.03 -5.20
N ILE A 255 13.07 -5.16 -5.05
CA ILE A 255 13.34 -4.08 -6.01
C ILE A 255 14.55 -4.42 -6.87
N PRO A 256 14.59 -3.99 -8.14
CA PRO A 256 15.76 -4.18 -9.01
C PRO A 256 17.04 -3.66 -8.38
N MET A 257 18.17 -4.33 -8.64
CA MET A 257 19.47 -3.99 -8.03
C MET A 257 19.85 -2.52 -8.25
N LEU A 258 19.61 -2.01 -9.46
CA LEU A 258 19.89 -0.60 -9.79
C LEU A 258 19.08 0.35 -8.91
N MET A 259 17.79 0.09 -8.72
CA MET A 259 16.94 0.91 -7.83
C MET A 259 17.40 0.83 -6.37
N LYS A 260 17.83 -0.37 -5.92
CA LYS A 260 18.41 -0.55 -4.59
C LYS A 260 19.67 0.30 -4.38
N LEU A 261 20.53 0.37 -5.39
CA LEU A 261 21.74 1.20 -5.37
C LEU A 261 21.39 2.70 -5.32
N ILE A 262 20.46 3.14 -6.18
CA ILE A 262 19.97 4.53 -6.20
C ILE A 262 19.38 4.93 -4.84
N THR A 263 18.55 4.07 -4.26
CA THR A 263 17.96 4.31 -2.93
C THR A 263 19.05 4.44 -1.85
N LYS A 264 20.03 3.51 -1.83
CA LYS A 264 21.14 3.59 -0.87
C LYS A 264 21.92 4.91 -0.99
N LEU A 265 22.23 5.32 -2.22
CA LEU A 265 22.91 6.59 -2.47
C LEU A 265 22.07 7.79 -2.00
N ASN A 266 20.76 7.78 -2.28
CA ASN A 266 19.84 8.82 -1.81
C ASN A 266 19.85 8.92 -0.28
N LEU A 267 19.76 7.79 0.43
CA LEU A 267 19.79 7.76 1.89
C LEU A 267 21.13 8.29 2.47
N LEU A 268 22.26 7.96 1.84
CA LEU A 268 23.56 8.50 2.24
C LEU A 268 23.61 10.03 2.06
N ILE A 269 23.09 10.56 0.95
CA ILE A 269 22.99 12.00 0.71
C ILE A 269 22.09 12.68 1.75
N LEU A 270 20.94 12.09 2.07
CA LEU A 270 20.04 12.61 3.10
C LEU A 270 20.71 12.64 4.47
N LYS A 271 21.44 11.59 4.84
CA LYS A 271 22.18 11.51 6.11
C LYS A 271 23.28 12.57 6.17
N PHE A 272 24.07 12.72 5.12
CA PHE A 272 25.10 13.77 5.04
C PHE A 272 24.51 15.18 5.19
N LYS A 273 23.33 15.41 4.63
CA LYS A 273 22.61 16.69 4.71
C LYS A 273 21.82 16.88 6.02
N LYS A 274 21.86 15.94 6.94
CA LYS A 274 21.03 15.92 8.17
C LYS A 274 19.53 16.06 7.84
N ARG A 275 19.06 15.32 6.85
CA ARG A 275 17.68 15.31 6.36
C ARG A 275 17.10 13.89 6.30
N ASP A 276 17.74 12.96 6.98
CA ASP A 276 17.31 11.57 7.12
C ASP A 276 16.27 11.41 8.25
N ILE A 277 15.66 10.23 8.31
CA ILE A 277 14.60 9.94 9.28
C ILE A 277 15.10 10.05 10.73
N GLU A 278 16.34 9.59 11.04
CA GLU A 278 16.88 9.69 12.40
C GLU A 278 17.00 11.15 12.87
N THR A 279 17.41 12.05 11.99
CA THR A 279 17.43 13.48 12.28
C THR A 279 16.03 14.01 12.59
N PHE A 280 15.02 13.67 11.78
CA PHE A 280 13.63 14.11 11.99
C PHE A 280 12.99 13.56 13.26
N LEU A 281 13.42 12.38 13.73
CA LEU A 281 12.91 11.78 14.97
C LEU A 281 13.57 12.37 16.23
N ASN A 282 14.77 12.96 16.11
CA ASN A 282 15.52 13.52 17.23
C ASN A 282 15.29 15.04 17.40
N ASP A 283 14.78 15.73 16.36
CA ASP A 283 14.38 17.14 16.40
C ASP A 283 12.97 17.33 17.01
#